data_debb147f19687481e3aa14b49b9382c7
#
_entry.id   debb147f19687481e3aa14b49b9382c7
#
_cell.length_a   1.000
_cell.length_b   1.000
_cell.length_c   1.000
_cell.angle_alpha   90.00
_cell.angle_beta   90.00
_cell.angle_gamma   90.00
#
_symmetry.space_group_name_H-M   'P 1'
#
loop_
_entity.id
_entity.type
_entity.pdbx_description
1 polymer ?
#
loop_
_entity_poly.entity_id
_entity_poly.type
_entity_poly.pdbx_seq_one_letter_code
_entity_poly.pdbx_strand_id
1 'polypeptide(L)'
;MNFDKNISISDLAWVLVPYYGEKAEEKTFSDIKRHDRFTVSSKISQRNFLMIEKIFQDYLNDVEFIELSPLQPLGINCVLAGTNGKKNIPTIRGQEINSDATTALFLEAYRSLNSSEEIRLATNVRTIRPKIFDEKSKFLTHFKVFAEITIGRQASPFGEKEVFMIARHLMDEIAVLKLIRTKTKNNIVGFNVYISNLFFLKSMLLTITERKSQNDVIEAKRIWEESGLPAQLILNSNTVDELKTLGFNKGIRVLEMFLRALFSHVDFHNDANVNWFFDLSRSAGINYYRHIAYKITAVSNDNLELPLADGGSNDWGAKISNDKQFFTVSSGVGTELLIQNFLRLA
;
A
#
# COMPACT_ATOMS: atom_id res chain seq x y z
N MET A 1 17.66 8.29 -30.90
CA MET A 1 16.74 7.42 -31.63
C MET A 1 15.31 7.87 -31.34
N ASN A 2 14.60 8.37 -32.33
CA ASN A 2 13.16 8.58 -32.20
C ASN A 2 12.49 7.25 -32.58
N PHE A 3 12.00 6.51 -31.60
CA PHE A 3 11.14 5.37 -31.87
C PHE A 3 9.80 5.88 -32.42
N ASP A 4 9.32 5.23 -33.47
CA ASP A 4 7.95 5.45 -33.92
C ASP A 4 7.00 5.09 -32.77
N LYS A 5 6.22 6.08 -32.33
CA LYS A 5 5.27 5.90 -31.23
C LYS A 5 4.12 4.93 -31.58
N ASN A 6 3.99 4.57 -32.84
CA ASN A 6 2.95 3.68 -33.35
C ASN A 6 3.40 2.21 -33.41
N ILE A 7 4.68 1.90 -33.12
CA ILE A 7 5.13 0.50 -33.07
C ILE A 7 4.39 -0.24 -31.95
N SER A 8 3.81 -1.39 -32.25
CA SER A 8 3.15 -2.20 -31.24
C SER A 8 4.18 -2.84 -30.30
N ILE A 9 3.74 -3.19 -29.08
CA ILE A 9 4.58 -3.92 -28.11
C ILE A 9 5.01 -5.26 -28.68
N SER A 10 4.15 -5.93 -29.47
CA SER A 10 4.44 -7.19 -30.11
C SER A 10 5.57 -7.03 -31.14
N ASP A 11 5.48 -6.03 -32.00
CA ASP A 11 6.51 -5.77 -33.04
C ASP A 11 7.85 -5.40 -32.40
N LEU A 12 7.79 -4.59 -31.32
CA LEU A 12 8.99 -4.25 -30.56
C LEU A 12 9.63 -5.49 -29.93
N ALA A 13 8.83 -6.42 -29.40
CA ALA A 13 9.31 -7.67 -28.82
C ALA A 13 9.98 -8.56 -29.88
N TRP A 14 9.45 -8.62 -31.10
CA TRP A 14 10.07 -9.35 -32.21
C TRP A 14 11.51 -8.91 -32.51
N VAL A 15 11.81 -7.62 -32.32
CA VAL A 15 13.14 -7.06 -32.50
C VAL A 15 14.01 -7.25 -31.25
N LEU A 16 13.45 -6.97 -30.07
CA LEU A 16 14.22 -6.93 -28.84
C LEU A 16 14.58 -8.32 -28.30
N VAL A 17 13.70 -9.32 -28.48
CA VAL A 17 13.94 -10.67 -27.95
C VAL A 17 15.18 -11.33 -28.59
N PRO A 18 15.32 -11.38 -29.95
CA PRO A 18 16.54 -11.89 -30.56
C PRO A 18 17.79 -11.07 -30.19
N TYR A 19 17.68 -9.75 -30.21
CA TYR A 19 18.81 -8.88 -29.87
C TYR A 19 19.33 -9.12 -28.44
N TYR A 20 18.43 -9.21 -27.45
CA TYR A 20 18.84 -9.52 -26.08
C TYR A 20 19.34 -10.96 -25.93
N GLY A 21 18.81 -11.91 -26.72
CA GLY A 21 19.31 -13.28 -26.80
C GLY A 21 20.79 -13.32 -27.22
N GLU A 22 21.12 -12.72 -28.32
CA GLU A 22 22.51 -12.60 -28.81
C GLU A 22 23.41 -11.91 -27.77
N LYS A 23 22.96 -10.80 -27.19
CA LYS A 23 23.71 -10.10 -26.13
C LYS A 23 23.89 -10.91 -24.85
N ALA A 24 22.97 -11.81 -24.54
CA ALA A 24 23.14 -12.73 -23.41
C ALA A 24 24.17 -13.82 -23.69
N GLU A 25 24.18 -14.36 -24.90
CA GLU A 25 25.16 -15.38 -25.35
C GLU A 25 26.60 -14.85 -25.40
N GLU A 26 26.78 -13.55 -25.66
CA GLU A 26 28.09 -12.88 -25.63
C GLU A 26 28.68 -12.72 -24.22
N LYS A 27 27.85 -12.92 -23.13
CA LYS A 27 28.32 -12.68 -21.77
C LYS A 27 29.30 -13.71 -21.28
N THR A 28 30.31 -13.23 -20.54
CA THR A 28 31.28 -14.07 -19.86
C THR A 28 30.92 -14.22 -18.38
N PHE A 29 31.54 -15.20 -17.71
CA PHE A 29 31.41 -15.33 -16.26
C PHE A 29 31.83 -14.05 -15.51
N SER A 30 32.84 -13.34 -16.04
CA SER A 30 33.26 -12.05 -15.47
C SER A 30 32.19 -10.98 -15.51
N ASP A 31 31.35 -11.00 -16.55
CA ASP A 31 30.25 -10.02 -16.68
C ASP A 31 29.11 -10.33 -15.74
N ILE A 32 28.74 -11.60 -15.54
CA ILE A 32 27.59 -12.00 -14.75
C ILE A 32 27.85 -12.06 -13.25
N LYS A 33 29.13 -12.13 -12.80
CA LYS A 33 29.46 -12.12 -11.37
C LYS A 33 29.21 -10.81 -10.65
N ARG A 34 28.97 -9.72 -11.40
CA ARG A 34 28.69 -8.41 -10.83
C ARG A 34 27.23 -8.35 -10.40
N HIS A 35 27.01 -8.12 -9.11
CA HIS A 35 25.68 -7.84 -8.58
C HIS A 35 25.36 -6.35 -8.68
N ASP A 36 24.14 -6.05 -9.06
CA ASP A 36 23.58 -4.73 -8.92
C ASP A 36 22.49 -4.71 -7.84
N ARG A 37 21.90 -3.55 -7.59
CA ARG A 37 20.87 -3.38 -6.55
C ARG A 37 19.59 -4.21 -6.75
N PHE A 38 19.36 -4.74 -7.97
CA PHE A 38 18.20 -5.57 -8.30
C PHE A 38 18.48 -7.07 -8.14
N THR A 39 19.75 -7.47 -8.29
CA THR A 39 20.18 -8.88 -8.32
C THR A 39 20.83 -9.34 -7.01
N VAL A 40 21.14 -8.42 -6.11
CA VAL A 40 21.67 -8.72 -4.78
C VAL A 40 20.60 -9.42 -3.93
N SER A 41 20.95 -10.52 -3.26
CA SER A 41 20.03 -11.23 -2.37
C SER A 41 19.69 -10.42 -1.11
N SER A 42 18.51 -10.70 -0.53
CA SER A 42 18.18 -10.23 0.81
C SER A 42 19.19 -10.76 1.84
N LYS A 43 19.52 -9.93 2.83
CA LYS A 43 20.37 -10.33 3.96
C LYS A 43 19.60 -11.12 5.03
N ILE A 44 18.28 -11.20 4.90
CA ILE A 44 17.40 -11.91 5.83
C ILE A 44 17.29 -13.35 5.43
N SER A 45 17.39 -14.27 6.41
CA SER A 45 17.22 -15.71 6.16
C SER A 45 15.79 -16.02 5.74
N GLN A 46 15.63 -17.00 4.86
CA GLN A 46 14.30 -17.45 4.43
C GLN A 46 13.47 -18.00 5.62
N ARG A 47 14.13 -18.60 6.62
CA ARG A 47 13.46 -19.07 7.85
C ARG A 47 12.74 -17.95 8.59
N ASN A 48 13.35 -16.75 8.63
CA ASN A 48 12.77 -15.60 9.29
C ASN A 48 11.53 -15.09 8.54
N PHE A 49 11.57 -15.09 7.21
CA PHE A 49 10.38 -14.79 6.41
C PHE A 49 9.25 -15.78 6.67
N LEU A 50 9.53 -17.09 6.60
CA LEU A 50 8.53 -18.15 6.84
C LEU A 50 7.90 -18.06 8.23
N MET A 51 8.68 -17.69 9.25
CA MET A 51 8.15 -17.50 10.60
C MET A 51 7.14 -16.33 10.65
N ILE A 52 7.46 -15.21 10.04
CA ILE A 52 6.55 -14.06 9.99
C ILE A 52 5.32 -14.36 9.14
N GLU A 53 5.50 -14.95 7.97
CA GLU A 53 4.39 -15.40 7.10
C GLU A 53 3.43 -16.34 7.83
N LYS A 54 3.96 -17.29 8.59
CA LYS A 54 3.13 -18.18 9.40
C LYS A 54 2.28 -17.44 10.43
N ILE A 55 2.82 -16.39 11.08
CA ILE A 55 2.06 -15.61 12.05
C ILE A 55 0.89 -14.90 11.35
N PHE A 56 1.10 -14.34 10.14
CA PHE A 56 0.02 -13.76 9.33
C PHE A 56 -1.05 -14.79 8.99
N GLN A 57 -0.65 -15.94 8.46
CA GLN A 57 -1.58 -16.99 8.04
C GLN A 57 -2.36 -17.60 9.21
N ASP A 58 -1.70 -17.84 10.35
CA ASP A 58 -2.36 -18.39 11.54
C ASP A 58 -3.40 -17.42 12.13
N TYR A 59 -3.17 -16.10 12.04
CA TYR A 59 -4.11 -15.12 12.54
C TYR A 59 -5.24 -14.83 11.55
N LEU A 60 -4.93 -14.65 10.28
CA LEU A 60 -5.87 -14.35 9.19
C LEU A 60 -6.42 -15.64 8.58
N ASN A 61 -6.98 -16.52 9.41
CA ASN A 61 -7.40 -17.86 9.01
C ASN A 61 -8.67 -17.87 8.13
N ASP A 62 -9.36 -16.75 8.02
CA ASP A 62 -10.53 -16.52 7.15
C ASP A 62 -10.16 -15.82 5.83
N VAL A 63 -8.88 -15.58 5.59
CA VAL A 63 -8.36 -14.95 4.36
C VAL A 63 -7.69 -16.01 3.50
N GLU A 64 -8.02 -16.05 2.21
CA GLU A 64 -7.35 -16.94 1.27
C GLU A 64 -5.98 -16.37 0.90
N PHE A 65 -4.92 -17.15 1.17
CA PHE A 65 -3.55 -16.80 0.80
C PHE A 65 -3.20 -17.41 -0.54
N ILE A 66 -2.81 -16.58 -1.51
CA ILE A 66 -2.42 -17.02 -2.85
C ILE A 66 -0.98 -16.65 -3.17
N GLU A 67 -0.33 -17.45 -3.99
CA GLU A 67 0.98 -17.16 -4.57
C GLU A 67 0.79 -16.39 -5.87
N LEU A 68 1.32 -15.19 -5.95
CA LEU A 68 1.24 -14.35 -7.14
C LEU A 68 2.34 -14.65 -8.14
N SER A 69 2.06 -14.49 -9.42
CA SER A 69 3.09 -14.43 -10.45
C SER A 69 4.08 -13.28 -10.16
N PRO A 70 5.39 -13.47 -10.41
CA PRO A 70 6.35 -12.38 -10.34
C PRO A 70 6.15 -11.32 -11.43
N LEU A 71 5.35 -11.64 -12.45
CA LEU A 71 4.98 -10.75 -13.55
C LEU A 71 3.50 -10.37 -13.47
N GLN A 72 3.20 -9.17 -13.95
CA GLN A 72 1.84 -8.63 -14.03
C GLN A 72 1.63 -7.96 -15.40
N PRO A 73 0.39 -7.71 -15.82
CA PRO A 73 0.10 -7.02 -17.06
C PRO A 73 0.77 -5.65 -17.12
N LEU A 74 1.39 -5.33 -18.26
CA LEU A 74 2.02 -4.04 -18.48
C LEU A 74 1.03 -2.90 -18.28
N GLY A 75 1.41 -1.92 -17.46
CA GLY A 75 0.61 -0.73 -17.21
C GLY A 75 -0.45 -0.85 -16.11
N ILE A 76 -0.56 -1.99 -15.45
CA ILE A 76 -1.55 -2.19 -14.37
C ILE A 76 -1.45 -1.11 -13.29
N ASN A 77 -0.23 -0.78 -12.85
CA ASN A 77 -0.01 0.24 -11.85
C ASN A 77 -0.31 1.65 -12.36
N CYS A 78 -0.15 1.90 -13.66
CA CYS A 78 -0.54 3.17 -14.27
C CYS A 78 -2.05 3.35 -14.28
N VAL A 79 -2.77 2.29 -14.64
CA VAL A 79 -4.25 2.30 -14.77
C VAL A 79 -4.93 2.33 -13.41
N LEU A 80 -4.54 1.45 -12.49
CA LEU A 80 -5.19 1.31 -11.20
C LEU A 80 -4.66 2.34 -10.18
N ALA A 81 -3.36 2.37 -9.98
CA ALA A 81 -2.73 3.17 -8.93
C ALA A 81 -2.31 4.59 -9.38
N GLY A 82 -2.51 4.95 -10.65
CA GLY A 82 -2.13 6.25 -11.19
C GLY A 82 -0.62 6.53 -11.14
N THR A 83 0.21 5.48 -11.12
CA THR A 83 1.65 5.63 -11.05
C THR A 83 2.23 6.02 -12.41
N ASN A 84 3.38 6.68 -12.39
CA ASN A 84 4.11 6.95 -13.63
C ASN A 84 4.78 5.64 -14.11
N GLY A 85 4.58 5.26 -15.38
CA GLY A 85 5.15 4.05 -15.99
C GLY A 85 6.67 3.91 -15.88
N LYS A 86 7.40 5.02 -15.71
CA LYS A 86 8.85 5.01 -15.44
C LYS A 86 9.23 4.43 -14.08
N LYS A 87 8.26 4.22 -13.20
CA LYS A 87 8.47 3.59 -11.87
C LYS A 87 8.35 2.07 -11.91
N ASN A 88 8.04 1.48 -13.06
CA ASN A 88 7.91 0.04 -13.24
C ASN A 88 9.08 -0.48 -14.07
N ILE A 89 9.33 -1.79 -14.00
CA ILE A 89 10.32 -2.48 -14.83
C ILE A 89 9.56 -3.32 -15.86
N PRO A 90 9.41 -2.85 -17.09
CA PRO A 90 8.79 -3.63 -18.14
C PRO A 90 9.71 -4.77 -18.58
N THR A 91 9.12 -5.88 -19.00
CA THR A 91 9.84 -6.94 -19.72
C THR A 91 9.83 -6.67 -21.22
N ILE A 92 10.75 -7.28 -21.93
CA ILE A 92 10.78 -7.21 -23.41
C ILE A 92 9.61 -7.98 -24.06
N ARG A 93 8.81 -8.70 -23.30
CA ARG A 93 7.65 -9.48 -23.79
C ARG A 93 6.30 -8.84 -23.49
N GLY A 94 6.27 -7.61 -23.02
CA GLY A 94 5.03 -6.86 -22.83
C GLY A 94 4.34 -7.12 -21.47
N GLN A 95 5.05 -7.62 -20.47
CA GLN A 95 4.63 -7.64 -19.08
C GLN A 95 5.47 -6.62 -18.28
N GLU A 96 5.16 -6.44 -17.01
CA GLU A 96 6.01 -5.75 -16.06
C GLU A 96 6.25 -6.60 -14.81
N ILE A 97 7.39 -6.38 -14.15
CA ILE A 97 7.69 -7.03 -12.89
C ILE A 97 6.75 -6.50 -11.81
N ASN A 98 6.29 -7.38 -10.92
CA ASN A 98 5.42 -6.99 -9.81
C ASN A 98 6.12 -5.94 -8.92
N SER A 99 5.61 -4.71 -8.94
CA SER A 99 6.10 -3.58 -8.16
C SER A 99 5.11 -3.13 -7.07
N ASP A 100 3.86 -3.64 -7.13
CA ASP A 100 2.80 -3.42 -6.15
C ASP A 100 1.92 -4.67 -6.05
N ALA A 101 2.05 -5.41 -4.95
CA ALA A 101 1.33 -6.65 -4.73
C ALA A 101 -0.19 -6.47 -4.70
N THR A 102 -0.69 -5.31 -4.23
CA THR A 102 -2.12 -5.07 -4.10
C THR A 102 -2.83 -4.94 -5.45
N THR A 103 -2.16 -4.39 -6.48
CA THR A 103 -2.73 -4.30 -7.83
C THR A 103 -2.81 -5.68 -8.50
N ALA A 104 -1.82 -6.54 -8.27
CA ALA A 104 -1.86 -7.92 -8.75
C ALA A 104 -2.94 -8.75 -8.03
N LEU A 105 -3.03 -8.65 -6.69
CA LEU A 105 -4.11 -9.27 -5.91
C LEU A 105 -5.49 -8.80 -6.37
N PHE A 106 -5.64 -7.52 -6.67
CA PHE A 106 -6.90 -6.98 -7.17
C PHE A 106 -7.38 -7.69 -8.44
N LEU A 107 -6.47 -7.93 -9.40
CA LEU A 107 -6.84 -8.64 -10.62
C LEU A 107 -7.28 -10.08 -10.35
N GLU A 108 -6.61 -10.78 -9.45
CA GLU A 108 -7.00 -12.15 -9.09
C GLU A 108 -8.36 -12.16 -8.36
N ALA A 109 -8.56 -11.26 -7.39
CA ALA A 109 -9.84 -11.12 -6.72
C ALA A 109 -10.97 -10.76 -7.69
N TYR A 110 -10.72 -9.84 -8.63
CA TYR A 110 -11.71 -9.43 -9.62
C TYR A 110 -12.09 -10.56 -10.59
N ARG A 111 -11.12 -11.40 -11.00
CA ARG A 111 -11.36 -12.57 -11.85
C ARG A 111 -12.20 -13.64 -11.15
N SER A 112 -12.02 -13.78 -9.84
CA SER A 112 -12.72 -14.79 -9.04
C SER A 112 -14.08 -14.30 -8.53
N LEU A 113 -14.38 -12.99 -8.63
CA LEU A 113 -15.59 -12.40 -8.07
C LEU A 113 -16.82 -12.76 -8.88
N ASN A 114 -17.75 -13.50 -8.27
CA ASN A 114 -19.11 -13.68 -8.75
C ASN A 114 -20.00 -12.50 -8.31
N SER A 115 -21.13 -12.27 -9.00
CA SER A 115 -21.94 -11.05 -8.89
C SER A 115 -22.47 -10.69 -7.48
N SER A 116 -22.40 -11.59 -6.51
CA SER A 116 -22.94 -11.41 -5.16
C SER A 116 -21.95 -11.62 -4.02
N GLU A 117 -20.70 -11.96 -4.31
CA GLU A 117 -19.72 -12.35 -3.29
C GLU A 117 -18.76 -11.22 -2.95
N GLU A 118 -18.29 -11.27 -1.72
CA GLU A 118 -17.13 -10.51 -1.25
C GLU A 118 -15.93 -11.46 -1.25
N ILE A 119 -14.82 -11.02 -1.79
CA ILE A 119 -13.57 -11.80 -1.83
C ILE A 119 -12.51 -11.07 -1.04
N ARG A 120 -11.80 -11.83 -0.20
CA ARG A 120 -10.67 -11.36 0.59
C ARG A 120 -9.47 -12.26 0.31
N LEU A 121 -8.44 -11.69 -0.30
CA LEU A 121 -7.21 -12.38 -0.67
C LEU A 121 -5.99 -11.74 -0.02
N ALA A 122 -5.00 -12.56 0.32
CA ALA A 122 -3.72 -12.09 0.79
C ALA A 122 -2.55 -12.81 0.10
N THR A 123 -1.38 -12.20 0.17
CA THR A 123 -0.13 -12.77 -0.33
C THR A 123 1.05 -12.25 0.46
N ASN A 124 2.16 -12.98 0.40
CA ASN A 124 3.45 -12.50 0.91
C ASN A 124 4.50 -12.64 -0.19
N VAL A 125 4.70 -11.59 -0.95
CA VAL A 125 5.46 -11.63 -2.20
C VAL A 125 6.63 -10.64 -2.18
N ARG A 126 7.68 -10.94 -2.97
CA ARG A 126 8.78 -10.00 -3.21
C ARG A 126 8.42 -9.08 -4.37
N THR A 127 8.45 -7.78 -4.11
CA THR A 127 8.23 -6.72 -5.11
C THR A 127 9.52 -6.00 -5.44
N ILE A 128 9.57 -5.35 -6.61
CA ILE A 128 10.74 -4.58 -7.06
C ILE A 128 10.29 -3.17 -7.40
N ARG A 129 10.94 -2.17 -6.79
CA ARG A 129 10.73 -0.75 -7.12
C ARG A 129 12.03 -0.14 -7.64
N PRO A 130 12.09 0.31 -8.91
CA PRO A 130 13.33 0.85 -9.51
C PRO A 130 13.69 2.25 -8.99
N LYS A 131 13.35 2.54 -7.74
CA LYS A 131 13.73 3.77 -7.07
C LYS A 131 15.14 3.63 -6.51
N ILE A 132 15.95 4.68 -6.66
CA ILE A 132 17.22 4.81 -5.95
C ILE A 132 16.89 5.35 -4.56
N PHE A 133 17.24 4.58 -3.54
CA PHE A 133 17.16 5.01 -2.17
C PHE A 133 18.54 5.47 -1.70
N ASP A 134 18.57 6.48 -0.84
CA ASP A 134 19.78 6.90 -0.15
C ASP A 134 20.33 5.71 0.67
N GLU A 135 21.65 5.56 0.76
CA GLU A 135 22.30 4.51 1.57
C GLU A 135 21.89 4.57 3.05
N LYS A 136 21.57 5.76 3.56
CA LYS A 136 21.03 5.96 4.91
C LYS A 136 19.57 5.53 5.03
N SER A 137 18.87 5.35 3.90
CA SER A 137 17.50 4.87 3.89
C SER A 137 17.45 3.40 4.33
N LYS A 138 16.41 3.06 5.09
CA LYS A 138 16.12 1.66 5.46
C LYS A 138 15.34 0.91 4.38
N PHE A 139 15.06 1.55 3.24
CA PHE A 139 14.30 0.96 2.13
C PHE A 139 15.22 0.26 1.15
N LEU A 140 14.77 -0.89 0.64
CA LEU A 140 15.45 -1.71 -0.35
C LEU A 140 14.81 -1.53 -1.74
N THR A 141 15.59 -1.77 -2.80
CA THR A 141 15.10 -1.74 -4.19
C THR A 141 14.10 -2.86 -4.46
N HIS A 142 14.33 -4.04 -3.88
CA HIS A 142 13.38 -5.15 -3.83
C HIS A 142 13.18 -5.58 -2.38
N PHE A 143 11.96 -5.91 -2.02
CA PHE A 143 11.62 -6.24 -0.64
C PHE A 143 10.40 -7.15 -0.58
N LYS A 144 10.28 -7.89 0.50
CA LYS A 144 9.11 -8.71 0.77
C LYS A 144 8.04 -7.89 1.49
N VAL A 145 6.80 -8.04 1.03
CA VAL A 145 5.63 -7.36 1.55
C VAL A 145 4.48 -8.35 1.71
N PHE A 146 3.83 -8.33 2.86
CA PHE A 146 2.48 -8.85 2.99
C PHE A 146 1.52 -7.85 2.35
N ALA A 147 0.57 -8.34 1.57
CA ALA A 147 -0.47 -7.53 0.98
C ALA A 147 -1.82 -8.24 1.12
N GLU A 148 -2.85 -7.45 1.30
CA GLU A 148 -4.22 -7.93 1.41
C GLU A 148 -5.15 -7.06 0.58
N ILE A 149 -6.18 -7.68 0.03
CA ILE A 149 -7.26 -7.00 -0.67
C ILE A 149 -8.61 -7.58 -0.30
N THR A 150 -9.59 -6.70 -0.17
CA THR A 150 -11.00 -7.05 -0.14
C THR A 150 -11.73 -6.33 -1.27
N ILE A 151 -12.47 -7.09 -2.07
CA ILE A 151 -13.33 -6.56 -3.13
C ILE A 151 -14.74 -7.12 -2.95
N GLY A 152 -15.75 -6.27 -3.18
CA GLY A 152 -17.13 -6.70 -3.07
C GLY A 152 -18.11 -5.64 -3.55
N ARG A 153 -19.39 -5.92 -3.36
CA ARG A 153 -20.50 -5.00 -3.71
C ARG A 153 -21.22 -4.52 -2.47
N GLN A 154 -21.70 -3.30 -2.53
CA GLN A 154 -22.50 -2.67 -1.49
C GLN A 154 -23.66 -1.85 -2.11
N ALA A 155 -24.68 -1.56 -1.29
CA ALA A 155 -25.90 -0.91 -1.77
C ALA A 155 -25.68 0.52 -2.29
N SER A 156 -24.66 1.22 -1.77
CA SER A 156 -24.36 2.59 -2.17
C SER A 156 -22.85 2.84 -2.19
N PRO A 157 -22.34 3.75 -3.05
CA PRO A 157 -20.96 4.20 -2.97
C PRO A 157 -20.64 4.73 -1.56
N PHE A 158 -19.44 4.42 -1.04
CA PHE A 158 -19.02 4.76 0.34
C PHE A 158 -19.97 4.22 1.41
N GLY A 159 -20.39 2.98 1.25
CA GLY A 159 -21.29 2.32 2.17
C GLY A 159 -20.56 1.78 3.41
N GLU A 160 -21.38 1.24 4.33
CA GLU A 160 -20.90 0.72 5.61
C GLU A 160 -19.94 -0.47 5.44
N LYS A 161 -20.13 -1.31 4.41
CA LYS A 161 -19.24 -2.44 4.15
C LYS A 161 -17.80 -2.00 3.86
N GLU A 162 -17.62 -1.00 2.99
CA GLU A 162 -16.30 -0.48 2.65
C GLU A 162 -15.56 0.05 3.88
N VAL A 163 -16.22 0.89 4.68
CA VAL A 163 -15.59 1.47 5.88
C VAL A 163 -15.34 0.43 6.96
N PHE A 164 -16.22 -0.55 7.11
CA PHE A 164 -16.03 -1.68 8.01
C PHE A 164 -14.80 -2.50 7.61
N MET A 165 -14.62 -2.78 6.31
CA MET A 165 -13.45 -3.53 5.83
C MET A 165 -12.14 -2.76 6.00
N ILE A 166 -12.15 -1.41 5.86
CA ILE A 166 -10.95 -0.62 6.16
C ILE A 166 -10.59 -0.74 7.65
N ALA A 167 -11.57 -0.63 8.54
CA ALA A 167 -11.35 -0.80 9.98
C ALA A 167 -10.85 -2.22 10.30
N ARG A 168 -11.40 -3.24 9.65
CA ARG A 168 -10.99 -4.64 9.81
C ARG A 168 -9.55 -4.86 9.38
N HIS A 169 -9.15 -4.45 8.16
CA HIS A 169 -7.75 -4.55 7.72
C HIS A 169 -6.79 -3.87 8.70
N LEU A 170 -7.12 -2.66 9.15
CA LEU A 170 -6.32 -1.93 10.12
C LEU A 170 -6.16 -2.69 11.43
N MET A 171 -7.27 -3.21 11.99
CA MET A 171 -7.24 -3.93 13.27
C MET A 171 -6.54 -5.29 13.16
N ASP A 172 -6.72 -6.00 12.05
CA ASP A 172 -6.03 -7.26 11.75
C ASP A 172 -4.52 -7.04 11.67
N GLU A 173 -4.06 -6.00 10.96
CA GLU A 173 -2.64 -5.66 10.85
C GLU A 173 -2.03 -5.27 12.20
N ILE A 174 -2.72 -4.46 13.01
CA ILE A 174 -2.27 -4.11 14.36
C ILE A 174 -2.17 -5.37 15.23
N ALA A 175 -3.17 -6.25 15.19
CA ALA A 175 -3.17 -7.49 15.97
C ALA A 175 -2.00 -8.41 15.56
N VAL A 176 -1.76 -8.59 14.27
CA VAL A 176 -0.62 -9.37 13.77
C VAL A 176 0.72 -8.74 14.19
N LEU A 177 0.87 -7.44 14.07
CA LEU A 177 2.09 -6.74 14.50
C LEU A 177 2.34 -6.88 16.02
N LYS A 178 1.29 -6.84 16.84
CA LYS A 178 1.34 -7.12 18.29
C LYS A 178 1.73 -8.57 18.56
N LEU A 179 1.19 -9.54 17.82
CA LEU A 179 1.58 -10.94 17.92
C LEU A 179 3.06 -11.14 17.55
N ILE A 180 3.53 -10.51 16.50
CA ILE A 180 4.96 -10.55 16.13
C ILE A 180 5.82 -9.98 17.27
N ARG A 181 5.41 -8.83 17.83
CA ARG A 181 6.11 -8.22 18.97
C ARG A 181 6.18 -9.17 20.17
N THR A 182 5.14 -9.90 20.47
CA THR A 182 5.09 -10.84 21.63
C THR A 182 5.83 -12.15 21.37
N LYS A 183 5.80 -12.65 20.12
CA LYS A 183 6.35 -13.97 19.75
C LYS A 183 7.83 -13.92 19.31
N THR A 184 8.41 -12.73 19.13
CA THR A 184 9.78 -12.59 18.63
C THR A 184 10.67 -11.78 19.56
N LYS A 185 11.99 -11.96 19.45
CA LYS A 185 12.94 -11.03 20.06
C LYS A 185 12.99 -9.78 19.18
N ASN A 186 12.63 -8.64 19.74
CA ASN A 186 12.55 -7.38 19.02
C ASN A 186 12.86 -6.18 19.92
N ASN A 187 12.92 -4.98 19.33
CA ASN A 187 13.11 -3.72 20.05
C ASN A 187 11.90 -2.78 19.92
N ILE A 188 10.74 -3.28 19.51
CA ILE A 188 9.52 -2.48 19.34
C ILE A 188 8.97 -2.09 20.72
N VAL A 189 8.83 -0.82 20.98
CA VAL A 189 8.19 -0.29 22.21
C VAL A 189 6.71 0.00 22.00
N GLY A 190 6.30 0.34 20.77
CA GLY A 190 4.91 0.64 20.47
C GLY A 190 4.66 0.87 18.98
N PHE A 191 3.41 1.20 18.68
CA PHE A 191 2.95 1.53 17.32
C PHE A 191 2.22 2.87 17.35
N ASN A 192 2.39 3.65 16.28
CA ASN A 192 1.57 4.82 16.03
C ASN A 192 0.70 4.53 14.80
N VAL A 193 -0.59 4.79 14.94
CA VAL A 193 -1.58 4.64 13.87
C VAL A 193 -2.04 6.02 13.44
N TYR A 194 -1.91 6.31 12.17
CA TYR A 194 -2.30 7.57 11.56
C TYR A 194 -3.45 7.32 10.59
N ILE A 195 -4.61 7.87 10.88
CA ILE A 195 -5.79 7.79 10.04
C ILE A 195 -5.95 9.12 9.31
N SER A 196 -6.26 9.07 8.03
CA SER A 196 -6.43 10.24 7.20
C SER A 196 -7.71 10.15 6.37
N ASN A 197 -8.36 11.26 6.13
CA ASN A 197 -9.38 11.37 5.11
C ASN A 197 -8.85 12.21 3.94
N LEU A 198 -8.37 11.53 2.90
CA LEU A 198 -7.78 12.19 1.73
C LEU A 198 -8.77 13.05 0.94
N PHE A 199 -10.07 12.88 1.16
CA PHE A 199 -11.07 13.76 0.57
C PHE A 199 -10.96 15.19 1.09
N PHE A 200 -10.57 15.41 2.34
CA PHE A 200 -10.36 16.75 2.88
C PHE A 200 -9.28 17.48 2.09
N LEU A 201 -8.13 16.84 1.93
CA LEU A 201 -7.02 17.41 1.18
C LEU A 201 -7.37 17.60 -0.31
N LYS A 202 -8.03 16.62 -0.93
CA LYS A 202 -8.52 16.76 -2.32
C LYS A 202 -9.52 17.92 -2.48
N SER A 203 -10.41 18.14 -1.51
CA SER A 203 -11.37 19.24 -1.56
C SER A 203 -10.68 20.61 -1.43
N MET A 204 -9.61 20.71 -0.64
CA MET A 204 -8.80 21.93 -0.57
C MET A 204 -8.08 22.21 -1.90
N LEU A 205 -7.50 21.18 -2.53
CA LEU A 205 -6.89 21.30 -3.86
C LEU A 205 -7.86 21.75 -4.93
N LEU A 206 -9.09 21.21 -4.95
CA LEU A 206 -10.12 21.54 -5.94
C LEU A 206 -10.65 22.98 -5.82
N THR A 207 -10.55 23.59 -4.64
CA THR A 207 -10.94 25.02 -4.46
C THR A 207 -9.90 25.97 -5.01
N ILE A 208 -8.65 25.52 -5.22
CA ILE A 208 -7.53 26.39 -5.61
C ILE A 208 -7.09 26.16 -7.05
N THR A 209 -7.25 24.94 -7.57
CA THR A 209 -6.82 24.60 -8.93
C THR A 209 -7.91 23.89 -9.73
N GLU A 210 -8.29 24.47 -10.87
CA GLU A 210 -9.21 23.83 -11.84
C GLU A 210 -8.57 22.66 -12.62
N ARG A 211 -7.31 22.32 -12.37
CA ARG A 211 -6.54 21.33 -13.16
C ARG A 211 -5.97 20.21 -12.29
N LYS A 212 -6.32 18.97 -12.64
CA LYS A 212 -5.63 17.75 -12.17
C LYS A 212 -4.24 17.68 -12.81
N SER A 213 -3.18 17.83 -12.04
CA SER A 213 -1.80 17.68 -12.53
C SER A 213 -1.02 16.62 -11.72
N GLN A 214 0.07 16.11 -12.30
CA GLN A 214 0.99 15.19 -11.61
C GLN A 214 1.69 15.82 -10.39
N ASN A 215 1.55 17.11 -10.19
CA ASN A 215 2.11 17.87 -9.06
C ASN A 215 1.17 17.96 -7.85
N ASP A 216 0.02 17.25 -7.87
CA ASP A 216 -1.02 17.35 -6.84
C ASP A 216 -0.51 17.09 -5.42
N VAL A 217 0.48 16.18 -5.26
CA VAL A 217 1.08 15.87 -3.95
C VAL A 217 1.91 17.04 -3.41
N ILE A 218 2.69 17.69 -4.27
CA ILE A 218 3.55 18.84 -3.88
C ILE A 218 2.66 20.02 -3.55
N GLU A 219 1.68 20.28 -4.39
CA GLU A 219 0.73 21.39 -4.21
C GLU A 219 -0.13 21.19 -2.96
N ALA A 220 -0.61 19.96 -2.72
CA ALA A 220 -1.33 19.60 -1.50
C ALA A 220 -0.52 19.90 -0.24
N LYS A 221 0.77 19.55 -0.27
CA LYS A 221 1.66 19.80 0.86
C LYS A 221 1.86 21.30 1.09
N ARG A 222 2.08 22.07 0.02
CA ARG A 222 2.22 23.53 0.09
C ARG A 222 0.97 24.20 0.67
N ILE A 223 -0.22 23.83 0.16
CA ILE A 223 -1.50 24.36 0.64
C ILE A 223 -1.71 24.03 2.11
N TRP A 224 -1.33 22.81 2.51
CA TRP A 224 -1.39 22.43 3.90
C TRP A 224 -0.49 23.29 4.78
N GLU A 225 0.78 23.46 4.40
CA GLU A 225 1.74 24.28 5.14
C GLU A 225 1.30 25.74 5.27
N GLU A 226 0.64 26.29 4.25
CA GLU A 226 0.09 27.66 4.24
C GLU A 226 -1.23 27.80 5.02
N SER A 227 -1.95 26.72 5.29
CA SER A 227 -3.26 26.78 5.93
C SER A 227 -3.23 27.11 7.41
N GLY A 228 -2.09 26.92 8.08
CA GLY A 228 -1.96 27.07 9.53
C GLY A 228 -2.70 26.00 10.36
N LEU A 229 -3.22 24.96 9.72
CA LEU A 229 -3.93 23.87 10.39
C LEU A 229 -2.95 22.92 11.10
N PRO A 230 -3.35 22.27 12.21
CA PRO A 230 -2.52 21.29 12.89
C PRO A 230 -2.26 20.08 11.98
N ALA A 231 -1.04 19.59 11.95
CA ALA A 231 -0.71 18.41 11.13
C ALA A 231 -1.45 17.16 11.61
N GLN A 232 -1.67 17.03 12.91
CA GLN A 232 -2.24 15.86 13.55
C GLN A 232 -3.11 16.24 14.74
N LEU A 233 -4.18 15.44 14.96
CA LEU A 233 -5.00 15.46 16.16
C LEU A 233 -4.88 14.11 16.87
N ILE A 234 -5.00 14.09 18.19
CA ILE A 234 -5.15 12.83 18.93
C ILE A 234 -6.53 12.26 18.60
N LEU A 235 -6.57 11.03 18.11
CA LEU A 235 -7.82 10.38 17.73
C LEU A 235 -8.62 10.00 19.00
N ASN A 236 -9.80 10.57 19.13
CA ASN A 236 -10.73 10.31 20.23
C ASN A 236 -12.19 10.55 19.79
N SER A 237 -13.13 10.45 20.70
CA SER A 237 -14.55 10.68 20.44
C SER A 237 -14.90 12.08 19.94
N ASN A 238 -14.06 13.07 20.23
CA ASN A 238 -14.30 14.48 19.87
C ASN A 238 -13.66 14.86 18.52
N THR A 239 -12.88 13.96 17.91
CA THR A 239 -12.14 14.24 16.65
C THR A 239 -13.04 14.79 15.53
N VAL A 240 -14.26 14.28 15.41
CA VAL A 240 -15.22 14.75 14.41
C VAL A 240 -15.63 16.21 14.67
N ASP A 241 -15.91 16.56 15.91
CA ASP A 241 -16.34 17.92 16.28
C ASP A 241 -15.18 18.92 16.18
N GLU A 242 -13.96 18.49 16.52
CA GLU A 242 -12.75 19.27 16.29
C GLU A 242 -12.57 19.56 14.79
N LEU A 243 -12.74 18.55 13.92
CA LEU A 243 -12.65 18.71 12.47
C LEU A 243 -13.73 19.65 11.92
N LYS A 244 -14.97 19.57 12.41
CA LYS A 244 -16.04 20.50 12.05
C LYS A 244 -15.68 21.95 12.45
N THR A 245 -15.11 22.14 13.62
CA THR A 245 -14.63 23.44 14.11
C THR A 245 -13.52 24.01 13.22
N LEU A 246 -12.65 23.14 12.66
CA LEU A 246 -11.62 23.49 11.69
C LEU A 246 -12.17 23.71 10.27
N GLY A 247 -13.49 23.60 10.05
CA GLY A 247 -14.16 23.86 8.77
C GLY A 247 -14.33 22.65 7.85
N PHE A 248 -13.96 21.44 8.29
CA PHE A 248 -14.11 20.20 7.52
C PHE A 248 -15.54 19.66 7.63
N ASN A 249 -16.44 20.10 6.76
CA ASN A 249 -17.83 19.63 6.74
C ASN A 249 -18.09 18.54 5.67
N LYS A 250 -17.43 18.63 4.53
CA LYS A 250 -17.56 17.66 3.43
C LYS A 250 -16.72 16.41 3.75
N GLY A 251 -17.28 15.21 3.55
CA GLY A 251 -16.58 13.94 3.82
C GLY A 251 -16.60 13.46 5.28
N ILE A 252 -17.13 14.26 6.20
CA ILE A 252 -17.26 13.91 7.63
C ILE A 252 -18.09 12.64 7.82
N ARG A 253 -19.18 12.44 7.09
CA ARG A 253 -20.03 11.26 7.22
C ARG A 253 -19.26 9.94 7.04
N VAL A 254 -18.37 9.87 6.04
CA VAL A 254 -17.55 8.66 5.81
C VAL A 254 -16.60 8.43 6.97
N LEU A 255 -16.01 9.50 7.50
CA LEU A 255 -15.15 9.42 8.68
C LEU A 255 -15.94 8.97 9.92
N GLU A 256 -17.13 9.54 10.18
CA GLU A 256 -18.00 9.12 11.29
C GLU A 256 -18.34 7.63 11.23
N MET A 257 -18.69 7.13 10.04
CA MET A 257 -18.97 5.70 9.82
C MET A 257 -17.74 4.86 10.12
N PHE A 258 -16.56 5.26 9.62
CA PHE A 258 -15.31 4.57 9.86
C PHE A 258 -14.94 4.56 11.36
N LEU A 259 -15.02 5.70 12.04
CA LEU A 259 -14.69 5.79 13.46
C LEU A 259 -15.66 4.97 14.32
N ARG A 260 -16.95 4.90 13.97
CA ARG A 260 -17.89 3.98 14.63
C ARG A 260 -17.47 2.53 14.46
N ALA A 261 -17.10 2.11 13.24
CA ALA A 261 -16.62 0.76 12.98
C ALA A 261 -15.34 0.48 13.77
N LEU A 262 -14.38 1.41 13.78
CA LEU A 262 -13.12 1.29 14.51
C LEU A 262 -13.33 1.20 16.02
N PHE A 263 -14.14 2.10 16.62
CA PHE A 263 -14.38 2.15 18.05
C PHE A 263 -15.24 0.99 18.56
N SER A 264 -15.94 0.28 17.67
CA SER A 264 -16.66 -0.95 18.04
C SER A 264 -15.75 -2.15 18.26
N HIS A 265 -14.48 -2.08 17.82
CA HIS A 265 -13.51 -3.12 18.12
C HIS A 265 -13.07 -3.04 19.59
N VAL A 266 -13.20 -4.16 20.31
CA VAL A 266 -12.91 -4.26 21.75
C VAL A 266 -11.47 -3.86 22.09
N ASP A 267 -10.53 -4.13 21.19
CA ASP A 267 -9.11 -3.89 21.40
C ASP A 267 -8.68 -2.43 21.17
N PHE A 268 -9.55 -1.58 20.64
CA PHE A 268 -9.22 -0.20 20.36
C PHE A 268 -8.88 0.61 21.63
N HIS A 269 -9.62 0.38 22.71
CA HIS A 269 -9.53 1.21 23.92
C HIS A 269 -8.47 0.76 24.94
N ASN A 270 -7.92 -0.44 24.83
CA ASN A 270 -7.20 -1.09 25.92
C ASN A 270 -5.68 -1.27 25.70
N ASP A 271 -5.09 -0.67 24.65
CA ASP A 271 -3.69 -0.90 24.36
C ASP A 271 -2.81 0.32 24.59
N ALA A 272 -2.11 0.34 25.72
CA ALA A 272 -1.16 1.40 26.09
C ALA A 272 0.07 1.50 25.13
N ASN A 273 0.23 0.54 24.22
CA ASN A 273 1.35 0.51 23.28
C ASN A 273 0.97 0.96 21.85
N VAL A 274 -0.27 1.42 21.66
CA VAL A 274 -0.75 1.93 20.38
C VAL A 274 -1.26 3.35 20.56
N ASN A 275 -0.60 4.31 19.89
CA ASN A 275 -1.07 5.68 19.85
C ASN A 275 -1.85 5.93 18.57
N TRP A 276 -2.97 6.61 18.67
CA TRP A 276 -3.89 6.86 17.58
C TRP A 276 -3.96 8.34 17.24
N PHE A 277 -3.77 8.65 15.97
CA PHE A 277 -3.75 10.02 15.45
C PHE A 277 -4.67 10.14 14.24
N PHE A 278 -5.28 11.31 14.10
CA PHE A 278 -5.87 11.73 12.84
C PHE A 278 -4.87 12.64 12.12
N ASP A 279 -4.35 12.19 10.98
CA ASP A 279 -3.32 12.89 10.19
C ASP A 279 -3.98 13.70 9.07
N LEU A 280 -4.02 15.00 9.26
CA LEU A 280 -4.55 15.97 8.32
C LEU A 280 -3.54 16.33 7.22
N SER A 281 -2.25 16.15 7.46
CA SER A 281 -1.14 16.55 6.57
C SER A 281 -0.79 15.52 5.50
N ARG A 282 -1.41 14.32 5.55
CA ARG A 282 -1.05 13.21 4.68
C ARG A 282 -1.36 13.52 3.20
N SER A 283 -0.32 13.74 2.40
CA SER A 283 -0.40 13.84 0.95
C SER A 283 -0.07 12.53 0.21
N ALA A 284 0.61 11.59 0.90
CA ALA A 284 0.97 10.30 0.33
C ALA A 284 -0.27 9.46 0.02
N GLY A 285 -0.33 8.90 -1.19
CA GLY A 285 -1.46 8.08 -1.64
C GLY A 285 -2.70 8.86 -2.06
N ILE A 286 -2.62 10.20 -2.24
CA ILE A 286 -3.76 11.04 -2.62
C ILE A 286 -4.43 10.60 -3.93
N ASN A 287 -3.67 10.03 -4.86
CA ASN A 287 -4.20 9.52 -6.13
C ASN A 287 -4.43 8.00 -6.10
N TYR A 288 -4.02 7.33 -5.04
CA TYR A 288 -4.16 5.89 -4.84
C TYR A 288 -5.41 5.55 -4.02
N TYR A 289 -5.57 6.23 -2.88
CA TYR A 289 -6.72 6.04 -1.99
C TYR A 289 -7.82 7.06 -2.29
N ARG A 290 -9.05 6.63 -2.01
CA ARG A 290 -10.25 7.41 -2.31
C ARG A 290 -10.65 8.35 -1.19
N HIS A 291 -10.84 7.83 0.01
CA HIS A 291 -11.27 8.57 1.19
C HIS A 291 -10.39 8.26 2.39
N ILE A 292 -10.76 7.23 3.14
CA ILE A 292 -10.03 6.82 4.33
C ILE A 292 -8.79 6.05 3.93
N ALA A 293 -7.68 6.45 4.50
CA ALA A 293 -6.43 5.73 4.46
C ALA A 293 -5.79 5.75 5.84
N TYR A 294 -5.01 4.73 6.14
CA TYR A 294 -4.26 4.65 7.37
C TYR A 294 -2.79 4.34 7.11
N LYS A 295 -1.97 4.60 8.09
CA LYS A 295 -0.55 4.23 8.14
C LYS A 295 -0.25 3.74 9.55
N ILE A 296 0.51 2.65 9.67
CA ILE A 296 1.03 2.15 10.93
C ILE A 296 2.54 2.31 10.93
N THR A 297 3.09 2.90 11.97
CA THR A 297 4.53 2.95 12.20
C THR A 297 4.87 2.12 13.43
N ALA A 298 6.05 1.51 13.45
CA ALA A 298 6.62 0.95 14.67
C ALA A 298 7.67 1.90 15.24
N VAL A 299 7.71 1.98 16.55
CA VAL A 299 8.67 2.77 17.32
C VAL A 299 9.56 1.81 18.10
N SER A 300 10.88 1.99 17.99
CA SER A 300 11.85 1.18 18.72
C SER A 300 12.35 1.89 19.97
N ASN A 301 13.05 1.15 20.84
CA ASN A 301 13.62 1.66 22.09
C ASN A 301 14.73 2.71 21.89
N ASP A 302 15.29 2.82 20.71
CA ASP A 302 16.25 3.86 20.27
C ASP A 302 15.58 5.02 19.51
N ASN A 303 14.25 5.14 19.63
CA ASN A 303 13.42 6.16 18.99
C ASN A 303 13.43 6.13 17.45
N LEU A 304 13.80 5.02 16.83
CA LEU A 304 13.60 4.83 15.40
C LEU A 304 12.11 4.63 15.14
N GLU A 305 11.50 5.49 14.35
CA GLU A 305 10.14 5.34 13.86
C GLU A 305 10.13 5.07 12.35
N LEU A 306 9.58 3.95 11.92
CA LEU A 306 9.47 3.58 10.51
C LEU A 306 8.05 3.17 10.13
N PRO A 307 7.55 3.58 8.94
CA PRO A 307 6.27 3.11 8.42
C PRO A 307 6.37 1.62 8.07
N LEU A 308 5.51 0.82 8.68
CA LEU A 308 5.43 -0.63 8.42
C LEU A 308 4.26 -1.00 7.55
N ALA A 309 3.10 -0.38 7.79
CA ALA A 309 1.88 -0.71 7.07
C ALA A 309 1.19 0.53 6.52
N ASP A 310 0.45 0.32 5.45
CA ASP A 310 -0.36 1.34 4.78
C ASP A 310 -1.57 0.67 4.16
N GLY A 311 -2.75 1.29 4.28
CA GLY A 311 -3.99 0.73 3.74
C GLY A 311 -5.09 1.77 3.60
N GLY A 312 -6.17 1.36 2.92
CA GLY A 312 -7.34 2.21 2.71
C GLY A 312 -8.21 1.77 1.55
N SER A 313 -9.25 2.54 1.26
CA SER A 313 -10.11 2.28 0.12
C SER A 313 -9.60 2.90 -1.17
N ASN A 314 -9.86 2.23 -2.29
CA ASN A 314 -9.59 2.74 -3.62
C ASN A 314 -10.81 2.53 -4.56
N ASP A 315 -10.73 3.06 -5.77
CA ASP A 315 -11.83 3.01 -6.74
C ASP A 315 -11.62 2.00 -7.87
N TRP A 316 -10.72 1.03 -7.68
CA TRP A 316 -10.34 0.10 -8.74
C TRP A 316 -11.51 -0.78 -9.19
N GLY A 317 -12.25 -1.33 -8.25
CA GLY A 317 -13.44 -2.12 -8.55
C GLY A 317 -14.48 -1.33 -9.35
N ALA A 318 -14.76 -0.11 -8.91
CA ALA A 318 -15.68 0.78 -9.61
C ALA A 318 -15.20 1.18 -11.02
N LYS A 319 -13.89 1.41 -11.18
CA LYS A 319 -13.30 1.77 -12.48
C LYS A 319 -13.34 0.63 -13.49
N ILE A 320 -12.97 -0.58 -13.09
CA ILE A 320 -12.87 -1.72 -14.01
C ILE A 320 -14.24 -2.27 -14.40
N SER A 321 -15.20 -2.26 -13.46
CA SER A 321 -16.56 -2.75 -13.68
C SER A 321 -17.51 -1.70 -14.25
N ASN A 322 -17.12 -0.42 -14.23
CA ASN A 322 -18.00 0.72 -14.44
C ASN A 322 -19.25 0.72 -13.51
N ASP A 323 -19.10 0.13 -12.31
CA ASP A 323 -20.15 0.02 -11.31
C ASP A 323 -19.67 0.63 -9.98
N LYS A 324 -20.30 1.76 -9.62
CA LYS A 324 -19.95 2.51 -8.40
C LYS A 324 -20.29 1.80 -7.09
N GLN A 325 -21.05 0.70 -7.15
CA GLN A 325 -21.36 -0.15 -6.00
C GLN A 325 -20.20 -1.10 -5.65
N PHE A 326 -19.24 -1.31 -6.54
CA PHE A 326 -18.03 -2.04 -6.21
C PHE A 326 -17.14 -1.22 -5.29
N PHE A 327 -16.77 -1.81 -4.16
CA PHE A 327 -15.74 -1.27 -3.28
C PHE A 327 -14.47 -2.11 -3.38
N THR A 328 -13.36 -1.50 -3.07
CA THR A 328 -12.07 -2.16 -2.96
C THR A 328 -11.32 -1.56 -1.79
N VAL A 329 -10.85 -2.41 -0.90
CA VAL A 329 -9.97 -2.06 0.22
C VAL A 329 -8.67 -2.81 0.01
N SER A 330 -7.55 -2.12 0.10
CA SER A 330 -6.22 -2.72 -0.03
C SER A 330 -5.31 -2.26 1.10
N SER A 331 -4.44 -3.15 1.52
CA SER A 331 -3.44 -2.84 2.53
C SER A 331 -2.16 -3.65 2.34
N GLY A 332 -1.10 -3.26 3.03
CA GLY A 332 0.14 -4.00 3.00
C GLY A 332 1.08 -3.67 4.14
N VAL A 333 1.85 -4.68 4.54
CA VAL A 333 2.86 -4.59 5.59
C VAL A 333 4.23 -4.93 5.02
N GLY A 334 5.20 -4.04 5.20
CA GLY A 334 6.60 -4.24 4.81
C GLY A 334 7.29 -5.28 5.70
N THR A 335 7.09 -6.57 5.44
CA THR A 335 7.59 -7.67 6.27
C THR A 335 9.12 -7.69 6.32
N GLU A 336 9.81 -7.43 5.20
CA GLU A 336 11.26 -7.32 5.19
C GLU A 336 11.77 -6.12 5.97
N LEU A 337 11.10 -4.98 5.86
CA LEU A 337 11.43 -3.76 6.62
C LEU A 337 11.28 -4.00 8.13
N LEU A 338 10.21 -4.67 8.54
CA LEU A 338 9.94 -5.09 9.91
C LEU A 338 11.07 -5.97 10.45
N ILE A 339 11.39 -7.06 9.74
CA ILE A 339 12.44 -8.00 10.16
C ILE A 339 13.79 -7.30 10.27
N GLN A 340 14.17 -6.53 9.25
CA GLN A 340 15.49 -5.90 9.14
C GLN A 340 15.76 -4.89 10.25
N ASN A 341 14.73 -4.11 10.65
CA ASN A 341 14.94 -2.96 11.51
C ASN A 341 14.48 -3.17 12.95
N PHE A 342 13.59 -4.10 13.19
CA PHE A 342 12.98 -4.27 14.51
C PHE A 342 13.19 -5.65 15.13
N LEU A 343 13.38 -6.70 14.34
CA LEU A 343 13.50 -8.05 14.89
C LEU A 343 14.97 -8.44 15.06
N ARG A 344 15.25 -9.11 16.19
CA ARG A 344 16.56 -9.69 16.51
C ARG A 344 16.45 -11.21 16.38
N LEU A 345 16.24 -11.66 15.12
CA LEU A 345 16.11 -13.07 14.82
C LEU A 345 17.51 -13.67 14.57
N ALA A 346 17.76 -14.84 15.16
CA ALA A 346 19.02 -15.56 15.03
C ALA A 346 19.23 -16.11 13.61
#